data_cfed38fa593de6477e31e382d8084a5d
#
_entry.id   cfed38fa593de6477e31e382d8084a5d
#
_cell.length_a   1.000
_cell.length_b   1.000
_cell.length_c   1.000
_cell.angle_alpha   90.00
_cell.angle_beta   90.00
_cell.angle_gamma   90.00
#
_symmetry.space_group_name_H-M   'P 1'
#
loop_
_entity.id
_entity.type
_entity.pdbx_description
1 polymer ?
#
loop_
_entity_poly.entity_id
_entity_poly.type
_entity_poly.pdbx_seq_one_letter_code
_entity_poly.pdbx_strand_id
1 'polypeptide(L)'
;MPELDLNKPAGVLVKTTCVDFPGRVAGSFFLKGCNIRCPYCYNIGLVLTDSEMPVGIETEPLNTVAELFAHLEKRQGILSGLVISGGEPLLNPYTPVIIRKAKELGYKVKIDTNGTLPEKLRALIDSPELRPDFIAMDIKTTPSRYSTLICGGASPLYGKTDFFEKVLKESADLVAAYPADCREWRTVLVPGLVTKDDIAEMSKLLPQDASWQFAQFMNTNCLDPSYNDIYPYTDAEVKELIDFAKEFIEGASLR
;
A
#
# COMPACT_ATOMS: atom_id res chain seq x y z
N MET A 1 -22.81 5.22 13.92
CA MET A 1 -21.52 5.91 13.60
C MET A 1 -21.88 7.34 13.25
N PRO A 2 -21.07 8.36 13.59
CA PRO A 2 -21.33 9.70 13.09
C PRO A 2 -21.38 9.66 11.56
N GLU A 3 -22.27 10.43 10.98
CA GLU A 3 -22.43 10.55 9.54
C GLU A 3 -21.14 11.12 8.93
N LEU A 4 -20.55 10.40 7.98
CA LEU A 4 -19.31 10.81 7.33
C LEU A 4 -19.61 11.91 6.31
N ASP A 5 -18.95 13.04 6.44
CA ASP A 5 -19.06 14.14 5.50
C ASP A 5 -18.23 13.86 4.24
N LEU A 6 -18.89 13.44 3.17
CA LEU A 6 -18.28 13.09 1.90
C LEU A 6 -17.68 14.29 1.14
N ASN A 7 -17.96 15.53 1.57
CA ASN A 7 -17.45 16.75 0.95
C ASN A 7 -16.14 17.25 1.60
N LYS A 8 -15.64 16.57 2.62
CA LYS A 8 -14.31 16.89 3.17
C LYS A 8 -13.19 16.32 2.31
N PRO A 9 -12.09 17.08 2.15
CA PRO A 9 -10.87 16.58 1.50
C PRO A 9 -10.40 15.28 2.16
N ALA A 10 -10.23 14.22 1.37
CA ALA A 10 -9.98 12.88 1.88
C ALA A 10 -8.78 12.18 1.23
N GLY A 11 -8.38 12.57 0.03
CA GLY A 11 -7.28 11.91 -0.69
C GLY A 11 -7.03 12.49 -2.07
N VAL A 12 -6.14 11.89 -2.82
CA VAL A 12 -5.80 12.27 -4.20
C VAL A 12 -6.44 11.30 -5.18
N LEU A 13 -7.12 11.82 -6.21
CA LEU A 13 -7.77 11.05 -7.26
C LEU A 13 -6.92 11.01 -8.53
N VAL A 14 -6.39 9.84 -8.85
CA VAL A 14 -5.87 9.54 -10.18
C VAL A 14 -7.02 9.00 -11.03
N LYS A 15 -7.46 9.83 -11.98
CA LYS A 15 -8.70 9.59 -12.73
C LYS A 15 -8.66 8.34 -13.61
N THR A 16 -7.47 7.95 -14.09
CA THR A 16 -7.29 6.77 -14.95
C THR A 16 -5.88 6.25 -14.81
N THR A 17 -5.75 4.96 -14.57
CA THR A 17 -4.49 4.23 -14.49
C THR A 17 -4.62 2.89 -15.23
N CYS A 18 -3.52 2.44 -15.84
CA CYS A 18 -3.41 1.11 -16.46
C CYS A 18 -2.39 0.22 -15.73
N VAL A 19 -1.80 0.73 -14.64
CA VAL A 19 -0.71 0.04 -13.93
C VAL A 19 -1.06 -0.34 -12.49
N ASP A 20 -2.02 0.35 -11.85
CA ASP A 20 -2.29 0.13 -10.42
C ASP A 20 -3.18 -1.08 -10.15
N PHE A 21 -3.97 -1.53 -11.14
CA PHE A 21 -4.81 -2.72 -11.02
C PHE A 21 -4.46 -3.71 -12.13
N PRO A 22 -3.86 -4.87 -11.82
CA PRO A 22 -3.49 -5.85 -12.82
C PRO A 22 -4.65 -6.23 -13.77
N GLY A 23 -4.41 -6.12 -15.09
CA GLY A 23 -5.38 -6.46 -16.12
C GLY A 23 -6.60 -5.55 -16.24
N ARG A 24 -6.61 -4.36 -15.61
CA ARG A 24 -7.76 -3.45 -15.63
C ARG A 24 -7.37 -2.01 -15.90
N VAL A 25 -8.22 -1.29 -16.62
CA VAL A 25 -8.21 0.17 -16.62
C VAL A 25 -9.01 0.63 -15.39
N ALA A 26 -8.39 1.34 -14.49
CA ALA A 26 -8.97 1.70 -13.19
C ALA A 26 -8.81 3.19 -12.87
N GLY A 27 -9.56 3.68 -11.89
CA GLY A 27 -9.21 4.88 -11.16
C GLY A 27 -8.45 4.49 -9.89
N SER A 28 -7.60 5.38 -9.36
CA SER A 28 -6.96 5.17 -8.05
C SER A 28 -7.29 6.32 -7.11
N PHE A 29 -7.67 5.99 -5.88
CA PHE A 29 -7.92 6.97 -4.84
C PHE A 29 -6.96 6.75 -3.67
N PHE A 30 -6.06 7.71 -3.47
CA PHE A 30 -5.00 7.67 -2.48
C PHE A 30 -5.46 8.42 -1.22
N LEU A 31 -5.96 7.69 -0.23
CA LEU A 31 -6.51 8.23 1.00
C LEU A 31 -5.43 8.84 1.91
N LYS A 32 -5.77 9.97 2.56
CA LYS A 32 -4.92 10.64 3.55
C LYS A 32 -4.94 9.89 4.88
N GLY A 33 -3.78 9.83 5.54
CA GLY A 33 -3.54 9.22 6.84
C GLY A 33 -2.81 7.88 6.75
N CYS A 34 -1.78 7.71 7.58
CA CYS A 34 -1.01 6.48 7.69
C CYS A 34 -0.59 6.28 9.15
N ASN A 35 -0.53 5.03 9.58
CA ASN A 35 -0.11 4.66 10.93
C ASN A 35 1.38 4.32 11.05
N ILE A 36 2.12 4.36 9.95
CA ILE A 36 3.58 4.19 9.92
C ILE A 36 4.24 5.41 9.25
N ARG A 37 5.55 5.52 9.40
CA ARG A 37 6.38 6.62 8.89
C ARG A 37 7.60 6.05 8.18
N CYS A 38 7.36 5.38 7.02
CA CYS A 38 8.46 4.86 6.20
C CYS A 38 9.40 5.99 5.82
N PRO A 39 10.70 5.93 6.09
CA PRO A 39 11.61 7.04 5.86
C PRO A 39 11.71 7.42 4.37
N TYR A 40 11.57 6.44 3.49
CA TYR A 40 11.59 6.61 2.04
C TYR A 40 10.23 6.96 1.40
N CYS A 41 9.21 7.24 2.22
CA CYS A 41 7.88 7.55 1.70
C CYS A 41 7.88 8.88 0.95
N TYR A 42 7.50 8.86 -0.35
CA TYR A 42 7.37 10.08 -1.17
C TYR A 42 5.96 10.68 -1.13
N ASN A 43 4.99 10.00 -0.51
CA ASN A 43 3.61 10.47 -0.34
C ASN A 43 3.46 11.34 0.92
N ILE A 44 4.34 12.32 1.12
CA ILE A 44 4.41 13.14 2.34
C ILE A 44 3.05 13.78 2.64
N GLY A 45 2.40 14.37 1.63
CA GLY A 45 1.11 15.04 1.76
C GLY A 45 -0.06 14.13 2.18
N LEU A 46 0.07 12.81 1.99
CA LEU A 46 -0.92 11.84 2.42
C LEU A 46 -0.60 11.26 3.81
N VAL A 47 0.66 11.27 4.21
CA VAL A 47 1.11 10.60 5.44
C VAL A 47 1.15 11.56 6.62
N LEU A 48 1.62 12.79 6.41
CA LEU A 48 1.74 13.79 7.45
C LEU A 48 0.42 14.52 7.70
N THR A 49 0.21 14.92 8.93
CA THR A 49 -0.83 15.88 9.31
C THR A 49 -0.40 17.30 8.92
N ASP A 50 -1.34 18.23 8.86
CA ASP A 50 -1.03 19.61 8.49
C ASP A 50 -0.03 20.26 9.49
N SER A 51 -0.03 19.83 10.75
CA SER A 51 0.91 20.29 11.79
C SER A 51 2.30 19.65 11.69
N GLU A 52 2.44 18.51 11.03
CA GLU A 52 3.73 17.82 10.79
C GLU A 52 4.39 18.27 9.47
N MET A 53 3.62 18.97 8.62
CA MET A 53 4.09 19.36 7.28
C MET A 53 5.25 20.34 7.36
N PRO A 54 6.41 20.07 6.72
CA PRO A 54 7.50 21.02 6.63
C PRO A 54 7.08 22.27 5.84
N VAL A 55 7.59 23.42 6.25
CA VAL A 55 7.33 24.70 5.56
C VAL A 55 7.89 24.66 4.14
N GLY A 56 7.08 25.06 3.16
CA GLY A 56 7.50 25.15 1.75
C GLY A 56 7.35 23.87 0.93
N ILE A 57 6.80 22.80 1.50
CA ILE A 57 6.43 21.60 0.74
C ILE A 57 5.06 21.82 0.09
N GLU A 58 5.02 21.83 -1.23
CA GLU A 58 3.78 21.81 -2.00
C GLU A 58 3.26 20.36 -2.09
N THR A 59 1.97 20.19 -1.87
CA THR A 59 1.32 18.88 -2.00
C THR A 59 0.19 18.97 -3.02
N GLU A 60 -0.13 17.84 -3.64
CA GLU A 60 -1.30 17.73 -4.51
C GLU A 60 -2.58 18.12 -3.77
N PRO A 61 -3.48 18.87 -4.41
CA PRO A 61 -4.76 19.21 -3.82
C PRO A 61 -5.60 17.95 -3.56
N LEU A 62 -6.17 17.88 -2.36
CA LEU A 62 -6.98 16.72 -1.98
C LEU A 62 -8.38 16.82 -2.59
N ASN A 63 -8.83 15.69 -3.14
CA ASN A 63 -10.20 15.48 -3.59
C ASN A 63 -11.08 14.99 -2.43
N THR A 64 -12.39 15.19 -2.59
CA THR A 64 -13.41 14.67 -1.69
C THR A 64 -13.90 13.29 -2.15
N VAL A 65 -14.57 12.55 -1.25
CA VAL A 65 -15.21 11.28 -1.62
C VAL A 65 -16.40 11.52 -2.58
N ALA A 66 -17.08 12.66 -2.46
CA ALA A 66 -18.16 13.05 -3.38
C ALA A 66 -17.62 13.24 -4.81
N GLU A 67 -16.45 13.88 -4.99
CA GLU A 67 -15.80 14.01 -6.30
C GLU A 67 -15.37 12.64 -6.88
N LEU A 68 -14.86 11.74 -6.04
CA LEU A 68 -14.58 10.36 -6.44
C LEU A 68 -15.85 9.69 -6.97
N PHE A 69 -16.97 9.77 -6.25
CA PHE A 69 -18.23 9.12 -6.66
C PHE A 69 -18.75 9.70 -7.97
N ALA A 70 -18.75 11.02 -8.13
CA ALA A 70 -19.14 11.68 -9.38
C ALA A 70 -18.24 11.23 -10.55
N HIS A 71 -16.94 11.05 -10.31
CA HIS A 71 -16.02 10.51 -11.31
C HIS A 71 -16.37 9.08 -11.69
N LEU A 72 -16.58 8.19 -10.72
CA LEU A 72 -16.94 6.79 -10.99
C LEU A 72 -18.25 6.68 -11.76
N GLU A 73 -19.30 7.43 -11.37
CA GLU A 73 -20.59 7.45 -12.07
C GLU A 73 -20.43 7.86 -13.55
N LYS A 74 -19.62 8.89 -13.81
CA LYS A 74 -19.35 9.37 -15.18
C LYS A 74 -18.53 8.39 -16.02
N ARG A 75 -17.77 7.50 -15.38
CA ARG A 75 -16.81 6.61 -16.07
C ARG A 75 -17.27 5.15 -16.13
N GLN A 76 -18.53 4.85 -15.78
CA GLN A 76 -19.11 3.51 -15.98
C GLN A 76 -18.98 3.07 -17.44
N GLY A 77 -18.63 1.81 -17.67
CA GLY A 77 -18.38 1.25 -18.99
C GLY A 77 -17.03 1.63 -19.63
N ILE A 78 -16.25 2.55 -19.02
CA ILE A 78 -14.89 2.91 -19.46
C ILE A 78 -13.86 2.33 -18.51
N LEU A 79 -13.99 2.63 -17.22
CA LEU A 79 -13.16 2.01 -16.19
C LEU A 79 -13.80 0.70 -15.73
N SER A 80 -12.97 -0.29 -15.42
CA SER A 80 -13.43 -1.60 -14.92
C SER A 80 -13.03 -1.85 -13.45
N GLY A 81 -12.24 -0.95 -12.85
CA GLY A 81 -11.78 -1.08 -11.48
C GLY A 81 -11.55 0.24 -10.75
N LEU A 82 -11.49 0.13 -9.43
CA LEU A 82 -11.06 1.17 -8.51
C LEU A 82 -9.97 0.61 -7.60
N VAL A 83 -8.86 1.31 -7.48
CA VAL A 83 -7.82 1.04 -6.48
C VAL A 83 -8.00 2.01 -5.32
N ILE A 84 -8.01 1.51 -4.11
CA ILE A 84 -8.02 2.29 -2.89
C ILE A 84 -6.66 2.07 -2.20
N SER A 85 -5.88 3.13 -2.16
CA SER A 85 -4.48 3.15 -1.73
C SER A 85 -4.20 4.41 -0.87
N GLY A 86 -2.97 4.89 -0.83
CA GLY A 86 -2.62 6.19 -0.23
C GLY A 86 -1.63 6.09 0.91
N GLY A 87 -1.99 6.59 2.10
CA GLY A 87 -1.27 6.30 3.34
C GLY A 87 -1.56 4.85 3.75
N GLU A 88 -2.56 4.64 4.60
CA GLU A 88 -3.10 3.30 4.90
C GLU A 88 -4.63 3.31 4.79
N PRO A 89 -5.20 2.72 3.73
CA PRO A 89 -6.64 2.75 3.50
C PRO A 89 -7.45 2.11 4.63
N LEU A 90 -6.93 1.05 5.25
CA LEU A 90 -7.62 0.37 6.35
C LEU A 90 -7.75 1.24 7.62
N LEU A 91 -6.96 2.30 7.72
CA LEU A 91 -7.09 3.30 8.79
C LEU A 91 -8.27 4.25 8.56
N ASN A 92 -8.61 4.50 7.29
CA ASN A 92 -9.51 5.57 6.89
C ASN A 92 -10.98 5.15 6.98
N PRO A 93 -11.87 5.91 7.66
CA PRO A 93 -13.27 5.57 7.81
C PRO A 93 -14.08 5.59 6.50
N TYR A 94 -13.58 6.24 5.46
CA TYR A 94 -14.25 6.26 4.15
C TYR A 94 -14.07 4.95 3.36
N THR A 95 -13.08 4.14 3.67
CA THR A 95 -12.78 2.91 2.91
C THR A 95 -13.99 1.99 2.73
N PRO A 96 -14.77 1.62 3.76
CA PRO A 96 -15.95 0.78 3.58
C PRO A 96 -17.03 1.45 2.70
N VAL A 97 -17.20 2.76 2.82
CA VAL A 97 -18.19 3.52 2.05
C VAL A 97 -17.81 3.56 0.57
N ILE A 98 -16.52 3.78 0.28
CA ILE A 98 -15.97 3.80 -1.09
C ILE A 98 -16.11 2.41 -1.73
N ILE A 99 -15.76 1.34 -1.02
CA ILE A 99 -15.90 -0.04 -1.53
C ILE A 99 -17.34 -0.34 -1.90
N ARG A 100 -18.29 -0.05 -1.01
CA ARG A 100 -19.72 -0.31 -1.25
C ARG A 100 -20.20 0.43 -2.49
N LYS A 101 -19.97 1.74 -2.57
CA LYS A 101 -20.38 2.55 -3.73
C LYS A 101 -19.72 2.08 -5.04
N ALA A 102 -18.44 1.75 -5.02
CA ALA A 102 -17.75 1.23 -6.20
C ALA A 102 -18.36 -0.08 -6.69
N LYS A 103 -18.66 -1.01 -5.78
CA LYS A 103 -19.32 -2.29 -6.11
C LYS A 103 -20.77 -2.10 -6.61
N GLU A 104 -21.53 -1.21 -6.02
CA GLU A 104 -22.88 -0.83 -6.49
C GLU A 104 -22.84 -0.32 -7.94
N LEU A 105 -21.77 0.40 -8.32
CA LEU A 105 -21.55 0.88 -9.68
C LEU A 105 -20.96 -0.18 -10.62
N GLY A 106 -20.69 -1.40 -10.14
CA GLY A 106 -20.16 -2.52 -10.92
C GLY A 106 -18.64 -2.56 -11.06
N TYR A 107 -17.90 -1.74 -10.33
CA TYR A 107 -16.44 -1.76 -10.35
C TYR A 107 -15.87 -2.93 -9.56
N LYS A 108 -14.78 -3.49 -10.05
CA LYS A 108 -13.89 -4.33 -9.26
C LYS A 108 -13.05 -3.45 -8.33
N VAL A 109 -12.84 -3.89 -7.09
CA VAL A 109 -12.13 -3.11 -6.07
C VAL A 109 -10.83 -3.80 -5.68
N LYS A 110 -9.73 -3.05 -5.78
CA LYS A 110 -8.41 -3.41 -5.24
C LYS A 110 -8.10 -2.57 -4.00
N ILE A 111 -7.57 -3.20 -2.97
CA ILE A 111 -7.02 -2.54 -1.78
C ILE A 111 -5.51 -2.74 -1.76
N ASP A 112 -4.80 -1.63 -1.55
CA ASP A 112 -3.37 -1.65 -1.22
C ASP A 112 -3.22 -1.41 0.28
N THR A 113 -2.48 -2.26 1.00
CA THR A 113 -2.30 -2.12 2.46
C THR A 113 -0.86 -2.34 2.88
N ASN A 114 -0.43 -1.68 3.94
CA ASN A 114 0.86 -1.91 4.58
C ASN A 114 0.88 -3.15 5.50
N GLY A 115 -0.24 -3.85 5.63
CA GLY A 115 -0.36 -5.10 6.37
C GLY A 115 -0.35 -4.96 7.90
N THR A 116 -0.33 -3.76 8.46
CA THR A 116 -0.22 -3.59 9.93
C THR A 116 -1.55 -3.62 10.67
N LEU A 117 -2.68 -3.80 9.96
CA LEU A 117 -4.03 -3.76 10.51
C LEU A 117 -4.84 -5.03 10.15
N PRO A 118 -4.39 -6.23 10.58
CA PRO A 118 -5.02 -7.50 10.19
C PRO A 118 -6.49 -7.60 10.59
N GLU A 119 -6.90 -7.06 11.74
CA GLU A 119 -8.29 -7.10 12.18
C GLU A 119 -9.22 -6.32 11.24
N LYS A 120 -8.76 -5.16 10.74
CA LYS A 120 -9.52 -4.36 9.78
C LYS A 120 -9.56 -5.02 8.40
N LEU A 121 -8.45 -5.62 7.97
CA LEU A 121 -8.39 -6.39 6.74
C LEU A 121 -9.38 -7.56 6.79
N ARG A 122 -9.37 -8.33 7.89
CA ARG A 122 -10.30 -9.43 8.13
C ARG A 122 -11.76 -8.96 8.06
N ALA A 123 -12.08 -7.83 8.71
CA ALA A 123 -13.44 -7.30 8.71
C ALA A 123 -13.94 -6.94 7.29
N LEU A 124 -13.07 -6.48 6.39
CA LEU A 124 -13.43 -6.28 4.98
C LEU A 124 -13.61 -7.61 4.25
N ILE A 125 -12.71 -8.57 4.48
CA ILE A 125 -12.73 -9.89 3.82
C ILE A 125 -13.98 -10.68 4.21
N ASP A 126 -14.36 -10.65 5.47
CA ASP A 126 -15.49 -11.42 6.02
C ASP A 126 -16.85 -10.82 5.63
N SER A 127 -16.90 -9.55 5.20
CA SER A 127 -18.12 -8.90 4.74
C SER A 127 -18.28 -9.05 3.21
N PRO A 128 -19.30 -9.81 2.73
CA PRO A 128 -19.50 -10.03 1.30
C PRO A 128 -19.62 -8.74 0.48
N GLU A 129 -20.23 -7.70 1.06
CA GLU A 129 -20.43 -6.39 0.42
C GLU A 129 -19.17 -5.50 0.41
N LEU A 130 -18.21 -5.77 1.32
CA LEU A 130 -16.98 -4.97 1.45
C LEU A 130 -15.73 -5.73 0.98
N ARG A 131 -15.85 -7.04 0.74
CA ARG A 131 -14.72 -7.87 0.35
C ARG A 131 -14.06 -7.35 -0.93
N PRO A 132 -12.79 -6.96 -0.91
CA PRO A 132 -12.05 -6.55 -2.11
C PRO A 132 -11.99 -7.68 -3.15
N ASP A 133 -11.95 -7.33 -4.42
CA ASP A 133 -11.73 -8.30 -5.51
C ASP A 133 -10.24 -8.62 -5.67
N PHE A 134 -9.36 -7.72 -5.22
CA PHE A 134 -7.92 -7.89 -5.27
C PHE A 134 -7.27 -7.22 -4.05
N ILE A 135 -6.24 -7.85 -3.50
CA ILE A 135 -5.47 -7.27 -2.38
C ILE A 135 -3.98 -7.24 -2.76
N ALA A 136 -3.37 -6.06 -2.60
CA ALA A 136 -1.92 -5.91 -2.61
C ALA A 136 -1.44 -5.58 -1.19
N MET A 137 -0.47 -6.34 -0.70
CA MET A 137 0.15 -6.11 0.60
C MET A 137 1.61 -5.68 0.42
N ASP A 138 1.97 -4.56 1.00
CA ASP A 138 3.36 -4.10 1.00
C ASP A 138 4.16 -4.77 2.13
N ILE A 139 5.25 -5.44 1.78
CA ILE A 139 6.29 -5.88 2.71
C ILE A 139 7.49 -4.96 2.52
N LYS A 140 7.80 -4.15 3.52
CA LYS A 140 8.73 -3.03 3.35
C LYS A 140 10.16 -3.34 3.76
N THR A 141 10.34 -4.30 4.68
CA THR A 141 11.59 -4.90 5.15
C THR A 141 11.24 -6.13 5.98
N THR A 142 12.20 -6.77 6.63
CA THR A 142 11.91 -7.89 7.53
C THR A 142 11.02 -7.46 8.69
N PRO A 143 10.06 -8.29 9.15
CA PRO A 143 9.14 -7.93 10.23
C PRO A 143 9.84 -7.44 11.50
N SER A 144 10.96 -8.03 11.85
CA SER A 144 11.77 -7.67 13.03
C SER A 144 12.29 -6.23 12.99
N ARG A 145 12.48 -5.65 11.80
CA ARG A 145 13.02 -4.30 11.61
C ARG A 145 11.94 -3.22 11.46
N TYR A 146 10.67 -3.59 11.35
CA TYR A 146 9.56 -2.63 11.19
C TYR A 146 9.48 -1.64 12.35
N SER A 147 9.65 -2.13 13.58
CA SER A 147 9.49 -1.33 14.78
C SER A 147 10.52 -0.19 14.91
N THR A 148 11.65 -0.29 14.24
CA THR A 148 12.73 0.71 14.31
C THR A 148 12.90 1.47 13.00
N LEU A 149 12.68 0.84 11.85
CA LEU A 149 12.98 1.43 10.54
C LEU A 149 11.75 1.98 9.83
N ILE A 150 10.57 1.42 10.09
CA ILE A 150 9.35 1.72 9.32
C ILE A 150 8.30 2.44 10.16
N CYS A 151 8.19 2.12 11.44
CA CYS A 151 7.08 2.63 12.25
C CYS A 151 7.20 4.12 12.62
N GLY A 152 8.42 4.66 12.62
CA GLY A 152 8.74 6.03 13.03
C GLY A 152 9.00 6.18 14.53
N GLY A 153 10.05 6.94 14.88
CA GLY A 153 10.55 7.04 16.26
C GLY A 153 9.59 7.61 17.30
N ALA A 154 8.60 8.42 16.85
CA ALA A 154 7.57 8.97 17.73
C ALA A 154 6.36 8.03 17.93
N SER A 155 6.32 6.89 17.25
CA SER A 155 5.22 5.93 17.37
C SER A 155 5.25 5.21 18.73
N PRO A 156 4.08 4.99 19.37
CA PRO A 156 3.99 4.15 20.56
C PRO A 156 4.33 2.67 20.29
N LEU A 157 4.48 2.30 19.02
CA LEU A 157 4.88 0.97 18.58
C LEU A 157 6.39 0.86 18.32
N TYR A 158 7.15 1.96 18.49
CA TYR A 158 8.59 1.95 18.31
C TYR A 158 9.25 0.92 19.25
N GLY A 159 10.11 0.07 18.70
CA GLY A 159 10.77 -1.01 19.44
C GLY A 159 9.90 -2.24 19.75
N LYS A 160 8.61 -2.26 19.38
CA LYS A 160 7.73 -3.42 19.62
C LYS A 160 7.81 -4.44 18.48
N THR A 161 8.90 -5.14 18.39
CA THR A 161 9.20 -6.10 17.31
C THR A 161 8.14 -7.20 17.22
N ASP A 162 7.82 -7.88 18.32
CA ASP A 162 6.85 -8.99 18.37
C ASP A 162 5.47 -8.57 17.86
N PHE A 163 5.09 -7.31 18.07
CA PHE A 163 3.83 -6.79 17.54
C PHE A 163 3.84 -6.81 16.00
N PHE A 164 4.92 -6.30 15.38
CA PHE A 164 5.00 -6.25 13.91
C PHE A 164 5.12 -7.64 13.30
N GLU A 165 5.92 -8.52 13.90
CA GLU A 165 6.02 -9.92 13.45
C GLU A 165 4.65 -10.60 13.43
N LYS A 166 3.86 -10.43 14.49
CA LYS A 166 2.53 -10.98 14.60
C LYS A 166 1.57 -10.41 13.55
N VAL A 167 1.41 -9.08 13.50
CA VAL A 167 0.39 -8.47 12.63
C VAL A 167 0.69 -8.62 11.15
N LEU A 168 1.98 -8.58 10.75
CA LEU A 168 2.38 -8.81 9.37
C LEU A 168 2.14 -10.26 8.94
N LYS A 169 2.45 -11.22 9.82
CA LYS A 169 2.14 -12.64 9.57
C LYS A 169 0.63 -12.86 9.42
N GLU A 170 -0.19 -12.33 10.32
CA GLU A 170 -1.64 -12.45 10.25
C GLU A 170 -2.20 -11.84 8.95
N SER A 171 -1.72 -10.66 8.55
CA SER A 171 -2.14 -10.03 7.30
C SER A 171 -1.69 -10.82 6.08
N ALA A 172 -0.44 -11.32 6.07
CA ALA A 172 0.07 -12.14 4.98
C ALA A 172 -0.74 -13.44 4.82
N ASP A 173 -1.13 -14.09 5.92
CA ASP A 173 -1.98 -15.29 5.90
C ASP A 173 -3.38 -14.99 5.36
N LEU A 174 -3.98 -13.83 5.71
CA LEU A 174 -5.26 -13.40 5.16
C LEU A 174 -5.19 -13.17 3.64
N VAL A 175 -4.13 -12.51 3.17
CA VAL A 175 -3.91 -12.30 1.73
C VAL A 175 -3.63 -13.62 1.02
N ALA A 176 -2.84 -14.51 1.64
CA ALA A 176 -2.55 -15.84 1.09
C ALA A 176 -3.80 -16.73 0.89
N ALA A 177 -4.88 -16.45 1.61
CA ALA A 177 -6.16 -17.14 1.44
C ALA A 177 -6.96 -16.67 0.20
N TYR A 178 -6.55 -15.58 -0.46
CA TYR A 178 -7.15 -15.18 -1.74
C TYR A 178 -6.65 -16.07 -2.89
N PRO A 179 -7.42 -16.18 -3.99
CA PRO A 179 -6.93 -16.80 -5.22
C PRO A 179 -5.64 -16.14 -5.71
N ALA A 180 -4.72 -16.91 -6.28
CA ALA A 180 -3.38 -16.42 -6.67
C ALA A 180 -3.43 -15.25 -7.67
N ASP A 181 -4.44 -15.20 -8.54
CA ASP A 181 -4.69 -14.15 -9.52
C ASP A 181 -5.41 -12.90 -8.94
N CYS A 182 -5.78 -12.95 -7.65
CA CYS A 182 -6.47 -11.87 -6.93
C CYS A 182 -5.64 -11.27 -5.78
N ARG A 183 -4.34 -11.53 -5.76
CA ARG A 183 -3.44 -11.04 -4.71
C ARG A 183 -2.03 -10.78 -5.24
N GLU A 184 -1.34 -9.86 -4.59
CA GLU A 184 0.09 -9.63 -4.79
C GLU A 184 0.75 -9.13 -3.52
N TRP A 185 2.06 -9.35 -3.39
CA TRP A 185 2.92 -8.70 -2.40
C TRP A 185 3.85 -7.75 -3.12
N ARG A 186 4.17 -6.62 -2.48
CA ARG A 186 5.00 -5.58 -3.09
C ARG A 186 6.12 -5.17 -2.16
N THR A 187 7.28 -4.92 -2.73
CA THR A 187 8.46 -4.43 -2.00
C THR A 187 9.20 -3.39 -2.82
N VAL A 188 9.49 -2.24 -2.21
CA VAL A 188 10.39 -1.24 -2.81
C VAL A 188 11.83 -1.61 -2.44
N LEU A 189 12.71 -1.72 -3.43
CA LEU A 189 14.12 -2.08 -3.27
C LEU A 189 14.92 -0.87 -2.74
N VAL A 190 14.79 -0.59 -1.45
CA VAL A 190 15.50 0.50 -0.77
C VAL A 190 16.83 -0.01 -0.25
N PRO A 191 17.98 0.55 -0.67
CA PRO A 191 19.29 0.16 -0.17
C PRO A 191 19.37 0.27 1.37
N GLY A 192 19.90 -0.77 2.01
CA GLY A 192 19.98 -0.86 3.46
C GLY A 192 18.70 -1.33 4.17
N LEU A 193 17.53 -1.26 3.52
CA LEU A 193 16.27 -1.81 4.04
C LEU A 193 15.89 -3.14 3.40
N VAL A 194 16.31 -3.38 2.16
CA VAL A 194 16.03 -4.60 1.40
C VAL A 194 17.31 -5.10 0.77
N THR A 195 17.99 -5.99 1.47
CA THR A 195 19.18 -6.72 1.04
C THR A 195 18.81 -8.17 0.69
N LYS A 196 19.74 -8.99 0.23
CA LYS A 196 19.51 -10.44 0.03
C LYS A 196 19.06 -11.14 1.31
N ASP A 197 19.69 -10.81 2.44
CA ASP A 197 19.30 -11.39 3.74
C ASP A 197 17.87 -10.99 4.11
N ASP A 198 17.49 -9.73 3.87
CA ASP A 198 16.12 -9.26 4.10
C ASP A 198 15.12 -10.00 3.16
N ILE A 199 15.46 -10.19 1.89
CA ILE A 199 14.63 -10.92 0.93
C ILE A 199 14.40 -12.37 1.40
N ALA A 200 15.44 -13.06 1.85
CA ALA A 200 15.32 -14.42 2.36
C ALA A 200 14.41 -14.52 3.60
N GLU A 201 14.47 -13.53 4.50
CA GLU A 201 13.57 -13.48 5.66
C GLU A 201 12.13 -13.09 5.28
N MET A 202 11.97 -12.09 4.40
CA MET A 202 10.66 -11.63 3.94
C MET A 202 9.91 -12.72 3.18
N SER A 203 10.63 -13.55 2.40
CA SER A 203 10.03 -14.66 1.63
C SER A 203 9.28 -15.67 2.52
N LYS A 204 9.66 -15.79 3.80
CA LYS A 204 8.98 -16.69 4.75
C LYS A 204 7.55 -16.27 5.10
N LEU A 205 7.18 -15.02 4.80
CA LEU A 205 5.80 -14.54 4.95
C LEU A 205 4.90 -14.91 3.77
N LEU A 206 5.47 -15.29 2.64
CA LEU A 206 4.77 -15.46 1.39
C LEU A 206 4.49 -16.94 1.09
N PRO A 207 3.33 -17.27 0.49
CA PRO A 207 3.12 -18.61 -0.05
C PRO A 207 3.97 -18.82 -1.30
N GLN A 208 4.26 -20.08 -1.63
CA GLN A 208 5.13 -20.44 -2.77
C GLN A 208 4.61 -19.92 -4.12
N ASP A 209 3.29 -19.78 -4.27
CA ASP A 209 2.60 -19.26 -5.45
C ASP A 209 2.40 -17.74 -5.42
N ALA A 210 3.14 -17.02 -4.57
CA ALA A 210 3.00 -15.58 -4.44
C ALA A 210 3.45 -14.85 -5.72
N SER A 211 2.65 -13.86 -6.14
CA SER A 211 3.10 -12.78 -7.03
C SER A 211 3.82 -11.74 -6.19
N TRP A 212 5.16 -11.73 -6.21
CA TRP A 212 5.97 -10.79 -5.44
C TRP A 212 6.56 -9.71 -6.36
N GLN A 213 5.97 -8.53 -6.30
CA GLN A 213 6.27 -7.42 -7.19
C GLN A 213 7.28 -6.47 -6.55
N PHE A 214 8.43 -6.31 -7.15
CA PHE A 214 9.44 -5.35 -6.71
C PHE A 214 9.33 -4.05 -7.48
N ALA A 215 9.59 -2.93 -6.81
CA ALA A 215 9.71 -1.62 -7.41
C ALA A 215 11.06 -1.01 -7.06
N GLN A 216 11.65 -0.28 -8.01
CA GLN A 216 12.87 0.46 -7.75
C GLN A 216 12.60 1.64 -6.83
N PHE A 217 13.52 1.89 -5.90
CA PHE A 217 13.47 3.05 -5.02
C PHE A 217 13.71 4.34 -5.78
N MET A 218 12.95 5.37 -5.46
CA MET A 218 13.16 6.73 -5.94
C MET A 218 13.57 7.62 -4.77
N ASN A 219 14.77 8.21 -4.86
CA ASN A 219 15.36 9.04 -3.82
C ASN A 219 14.96 10.52 -3.92
N THR A 220 13.67 10.78 -4.15
CA THR A 220 13.17 12.16 -4.30
C THR A 220 11.98 12.38 -3.38
N ASN A 221 11.98 13.52 -2.68
CA ASN A 221 10.91 13.91 -1.76
C ASN A 221 10.58 12.85 -0.69
N CYS A 222 11.61 12.20 -0.15
CA CYS A 222 11.44 11.22 0.92
C CYS A 222 11.02 11.89 2.23
N LEU A 223 10.23 11.18 3.04
CA LEU A 223 9.77 11.63 4.36
C LEU A 223 10.95 11.98 5.28
N ASP A 224 11.98 11.14 5.29
CA ASP A 224 13.27 11.45 5.89
C ASP A 224 14.20 11.97 4.78
N PRO A 225 14.60 13.27 4.84
CA PRO A 225 15.45 13.88 3.81
C PRO A 225 16.77 13.14 3.57
N SER A 226 17.31 12.41 4.55
CA SER A 226 18.55 11.63 4.39
C SER A 226 18.43 10.53 3.34
N TYR A 227 17.20 10.07 3.04
CA TYR A 227 16.94 9.10 1.98
C TYR A 227 17.02 9.69 0.57
N ASN A 228 16.98 11.02 0.43
CA ASN A 228 17.21 11.67 -0.87
C ASN A 228 18.68 11.55 -1.32
N ASP A 229 19.59 11.31 -0.38
CA ASP A 229 21.02 11.14 -0.65
C ASP A 229 21.43 9.67 -0.88
N ILE A 230 20.49 8.73 -0.69
CA ILE A 230 20.74 7.31 -0.93
C ILE A 230 20.60 7.02 -2.42
N TYR A 231 21.66 6.55 -3.05
CA TYR A 231 21.61 6.12 -4.46
C TYR A 231 20.78 4.82 -4.57
N PRO A 232 19.77 4.79 -5.47
CA PRO A 232 19.02 3.56 -5.75
C PRO A 232 19.95 2.45 -6.25
N TYR A 233 19.54 1.20 -6.08
CA TYR A 233 20.24 0.08 -6.71
C TYR A 233 20.31 0.27 -8.21
N THR A 234 21.44 -0.09 -8.82
CA THR A 234 21.61 -0.13 -10.28
C THR A 234 20.74 -1.23 -10.89
N ASP A 235 20.47 -1.17 -12.19
CA ASP A 235 19.68 -2.18 -12.88
C ASP A 235 20.28 -3.59 -12.73
N ALA A 236 21.62 -3.69 -12.66
CA ALA A 236 22.30 -4.96 -12.44
C ALA A 236 22.06 -5.51 -11.03
N GLU A 237 22.13 -4.66 -9.99
CA GLU A 237 21.83 -5.04 -8.62
C GLU A 237 20.34 -5.38 -8.43
N VAL A 238 19.44 -4.61 -9.05
CA VAL A 238 17.99 -4.90 -9.05
C VAL A 238 17.75 -6.27 -9.64
N LYS A 239 18.36 -6.57 -10.80
CA LYS A 239 18.24 -7.88 -11.43
C LYS A 239 18.77 -8.99 -10.53
N GLU A 240 19.92 -8.80 -9.89
CA GLU A 240 20.51 -9.77 -8.97
C GLU A 240 19.63 -10.04 -7.76
N LEU A 241 19.01 -9.00 -7.16
CA LEU A 241 18.09 -9.15 -6.05
C LEU A 241 16.81 -9.89 -6.44
N ILE A 242 16.28 -9.62 -7.64
CA ILE A 242 15.08 -10.31 -8.14
C ILE A 242 15.39 -11.77 -8.48
N ASP A 243 16.51 -12.04 -9.12
CA ASP A 243 16.92 -13.41 -9.44
C ASP A 243 17.14 -14.21 -8.14
N PHE A 244 17.70 -13.59 -7.10
CA PHE A 244 17.80 -14.19 -5.78
C PHE A 244 16.43 -14.43 -5.12
N ALA A 245 15.49 -13.48 -5.24
CA ALA A 245 14.13 -13.64 -4.72
C ALA A 245 13.39 -14.82 -5.38
N LYS A 246 13.66 -15.09 -6.66
CA LYS A 246 13.09 -16.23 -7.40
C LYS A 246 13.53 -17.60 -6.88
N GLU A 247 14.65 -17.66 -6.16
CA GLU A 247 15.07 -18.92 -5.50
C GLU A 247 14.08 -19.36 -4.41
N PHE A 248 13.31 -18.40 -3.85
CA PHE A 248 12.30 -18.63 -2.82
C PHE A 248 10.88 -18.58 -3.37
N ILE A 249 10.59 -17.62 -4.25
CA ILE A 249 9.26 -17.33 -4.80
C ILE A 249 9.38 -17.17 -6.32
N GLU A 250 8.94 -18.15 -7.08
CA GLU A 250 9.04 -18.16 -8.55
C GLU A 250 8.38 -16.94 -9.20
N GLY A 251 7.26 -16.47 -8.63
CA GLY A 251 6.50 -15.29 -9.07
C GLY A 251 7.14 -13.95 -8.73
N ALA A 252 8.40 -13.89 -8.29
CA ALA A 252 9.13 -12.65 -8.02
C ALA A 252 9.50 -11.94 -9.34
N SER A 253 9.14 -10.65 -9.46
CA SER A 253 9.42 -9.87 -10.69
C SER A 253 9.52 -8.37 -10.40
N LEU A 254 10.18 -7.63 -11.29
CA LEU A 254 10.17 -6.17 -11.30
C LEU A 254 8.85 -5.70 -11.92
N ARG A 255 8.23 -4.72 -11.26
CA ARG A 255 7.03 -4.03 -11.75
C ARG A 255 7.40 -2.81 -12.60
#